data_2d76bbcc677ee5682dc7f32651878a8a
#
_entry.id   2d76bbcc677ee5682dc7f32651878a8a
#
_cell.length_a   1.000
_cell.length_b   1.000
_cell.length_c   1.000
_cell.angle_alpha   90.00
_cell.angle_beta   90.00
_cell.angle_gamma   90.00
#
_symmetry.space_group_name_H-M   'P 1'
#
loop_
_entity.id
_entity.type
_entity.pdbx_description
1 polymer ?
#
loop_
_entity_poly.entity_id
_entity_poly.type
_entity_poly.pdbx_seq_one_letter_code
_entity_poly.pdbx_strand_id
1 'polypeptide(L)'
;MNVSKNKLLRRLLFVVFCIPLWGIVSQTALADRLKDITQVQGVRSNPLIGYGLVVGLNGTGDKTSGTPFTTQTFKNMMSQFGISVPENLNPKLENVAAVAIHAKLPPFAKPGQLIDITVSSIGNSKSLRGGSLLMTPLKGADGKVYALAQGDLVVGGFGAEGSDGSKITVNIPSVGRIPNGASVERAGPNPFVNVSTLTFNLHQPDFTTSKRVTEQINRLLGPGVAKSLDATSIVVSSPRDPSQRVTFLSVLENLEIKPAEPTAKIIINSRTGTIVIGKNVQVSPAAVSHGSLIVTIAEKKNVAQPDAFGGGETAITDESEVGITQGDNRMFLFEPGISLAEIVRAVNRVGAAPGDLMAILEALKQAGALRAEIVVI
;
A
#
# COMPACT_ATOMS: atom_id res chain seq x y z
N MET A 1 44.96 -19.07 -63.87
CA MET A 1 43.80 -18.17 -63.93
C MET A 1 42.68 -18.64 -62.98
N ASN A 2 42.99 -18.93 -61.71
CA ASN A 2 42.03 -19.54 -60.78
C ASN A 2 42.11 -19.03 -59.31
N VAL A 3 42.79 -17.92 -59.08
CA VAL A 3 42.97 -17.36 -57.73
C VAL A 3 41.98 -16.19 -57.43
N SER A 4 41.35 -15.61 -58.43
CA SER A 4 40.45 -14.48 -58.25
C SER A 4 39.01 -14.84 -57.81
N LYS A 5 38.50 -16.01 -58.16
CA LYS A 5 37.12 -16.42 -57.83
C LYS A 5 36.95 -16.81 -56.35
N ASN A 6 37.97 -17.29 -55.68
CA ASN A 6 37.87 -17.69 -54.25
C ASN A 6 37.89 -16.49 -53.29
N LYS A 7 38.41 -15.32 -53.69
CA LYS A 7 38.35 -14.11 -52.82
C LYS A 7 36.97 -13.43 -52.86
N LEU A 8 36.26 -13.52 -53.97
CA LEU A 8 34.92 -12.98 -54.09
C LEU A 8 33.87 -13.80 -53.34
N LEU A 9 34.00 -15.15 -53.40
CA LEU A 9 33.13 -16.07 -52.68
C LEU A 9 33.31 -15.97 -51.16
N ARG A 10 34.53 -15.76 -50.66
CA ARG A 10 34.82 -15.54 -49.25
C ARG A 10 34.28 -14.18 -48.71
N ARG A 11 34.26 -13.16 -49.55
CA ARG A 11 33.68 -11.86 -49.18
C ARG A 11 32.16 -11.89 -49.20
N LEU A 12 31.53 -12.65 -50.10
CA LEU A 12 30.07 -12.83 -50.09
C LEU A 12 29.59 -13.68 -48.88
N LEU A 13 30.37 -14.69 -48.49
CA LEU A 13 30.04 -15.52 -47.29
C LEU A 13 30.18 -14.70 -45.97
N PHE A 14 31.09 -13.71 -45.95
CA PHE A 14 31.25 -12.87 -44.74
C PHE A 14 30.19 -11.79 -44.61
N VAL A 15 29.57 -11.34 -45.72
CA VAL A 15 28.48 -10.35 -45.69
C VAL A 15 27.13 -10.97 -45.33
N VAL A 16 26.94 -12.29 -45.63
CA VAL A 16 25.68 -12.98 -45.25
C VAL A 16 25.67 -13.40 -43.77
N PHE A 17 26.86 -13.48 -43.10
CA PHE A 17 26.95 -13.83 -41.66
C PHE A 17 26.93 -12.64 -40.72
N CYS A 18 26.91 -11.40 -41.26
CA CYS A 18 26.73 -10.16 -40.52
C CYS A 18 25.31 -9.57 -40.67
N ILE A 19 24.29 -10.40 -40.92
CA ILE A 19 22.91 -9.97 -40.62
C ILE A 19 22.82 -9.88 -39.10
N PRO A 20 22.57 -8.66 -38.56
CA PRO A 20 22.64 -8.45 -37.12
C PRO A 20 21.61 -9.35 -36.45
N LEU A 21 22.06 -10.10 -35.46
CA LEU A 21 21.28 -10.72 -34.42
C LEU A 21 20.63 -9.61 -33.57
N TRP A 22 20.04 -8.64 -34.28
CA TRP A 22 19.32 -7.51 -33.72
C TRP A 22 17.85 -7.88 -33.67
N GLY A 23 17.41 -8.13 -32.49
CA GLY A 23 16.01 -7.90 -32.22
C GLY A 23 15.16 -9.10 -31.91
N ILE A 24 15.55 -9.88 -30.92
CA ILE A 24 14.55 -10.36 -30.00
C ILE A 24 14.95 -9.77 -28.64
N VAL A 25 14.83 -8.47 -28.50
CA VAL A 25 14.52 -7.88 -27.21
C VAL A 25 13.11 -8.36 -26.90
N SER A 26 13.01 -9.57 -26.36
CA SER A 26 11.81 -10.03 -25.70
C SER A 26 11.53 -8.96 -24.63
N GLN A 27 10.62 -8.03 -24.94
CA GLN A 27 10.01 -7.23 -23.89
C GLN A 27 9.48 -8.25 -22.91
N THR A 28 10.17 -8.41 -21.80
CA THR A 28 9.67 -9.17 -20.65
C THR A 28 8.39 -8.45 -20.27
N ALA A 29 7.26 -8.96 -20.78
CA ALA A 29 5.96 -8.52 -20.31
C ALA A 29 6.00 -8.78 -18.80
N LEU A 30 6.01 -7.72 -18.00
CA LEU A 30 5.91 -7.80 -16.55
C LEU A 30 4.59 -8.51 -16.25
N ALA A 31 4.68 -9.80 -16.01
CA ALA A 31 3.60 -10.62 -15.54
C ALA A 31 3.72 -10.68 -14.01
N ASP A 32 2.65 -10.31 -13.31
CA ASP A 32 2.59 -10.40 -11.87
C ASP A 32 2.04 -11.77 -11.48
N ARG A 33 2.51 -12.31 -10.34
CA ARG A 33 1.94 -13.57 -9.84
C ARG A 33 0.58 -13.30 -9.22
N LEU A 34 -0.31 -14.28 -9.32
CA LEU A 34 -1.66 -14.16 -8.76
C LEU A 34 -1.65 -13.71 -7.29
N LYS A 35 -0.74 -14.22 -6.46
CA LYS A 35 -0.59 -13.83 -5.06
C LYS A 35 -0.18 -12.38 -4.83
N ASP A 36 0.46 -11.74 -5.82
CA ASP A 36 0.94 -10.35 -5.70
C ASP A 36 -0.18 -9.35 -6.04
N ILE A 37 -1.21 -9.79 -6.78
CA ILE A 37 -2.33 -8.96 -7.22
C ILE A 37 -3.68 -9.31 -6.57
N THR A 38 -3.74 -10.44 -5.82
CA THR A 38 -4.98 -10.89 -5.19
C THR A 38 -4.77 -11.30 -3.74
N GLN A 39 -5.87 -11.30 -2.99
CA GLN A 39 -5.96 -11.86 -1.65
C GLN A 39 -7.08 -12.90 -1.61
N VAL A 40 -6.83 -14.03 -0.94
CA VAL A 40 -7.88 -15.04 -0.70
C VAL A 40 -8.86 -14.51 0.34
N GLN A 41 -10.15 -14.55 0.00
CA GLN A 41 -11.20 -14.08 0.90
C GLN A 41 -11.20 -14.86 2.22
N GLY A 42 -11.30 -14.11 3.33
CA GLY A 42 -11.30 -14.67 4.68
C GLY A 42 -9.90 -14.95 5.26
N VAL A 43 -8.84 -14.86 4.46
CA VAL A 43 -7.45 -14.91 4.94
C VAL A 43 -7.03 -13.50 5.36
N ARG A 44 -7.29 -13.15 6.61
CA ARG A 44 -6.95 -11.84 7.18
C ARG A 44 -6.54 -11.93 8.64
N SER A 45 -5.73 -10.99 9.09
CA SER A 45 -5.49 -10.82 10.52
C SER A 45 -6.73 -10.25 11.20
N ASN A 46 -7.10 -10.80 12.36
CA ASN A 46 -8.22 -10.33 13.16
C ASN A 46 -7.70 -9.47 14.32
N PRO A 47 -8.22 -8.24 14.51
CA PRO A 47 -7.82 -7.42 15.65
C PRO A 47 -8.34 -8.02 16.96
N LEU A 48 -7.48 -8.02 17.96
CA LEU A 48 -7.82 -8.37 19.33
C LEU A 48 -7.62 -7.17 20.22
N ILE A 49 -8.48 -7.04 21.22
CA ILE A 49 -8.42 -6.00 22.25
C ILE A 49 -8.53 -6.62 23.65
N GLY A 50 -7.78 -6.07 24.59
CA GLY A 50 -7.87 -6.42 26.00
C GLY A 50 -7.80 -5.18 26.89
N TYR A 51 -8.28 -5.33 28.11
CA TYR A 51 -8.12 -4.37 29.19
C TYR A 51 -7.44 -5.06 30.37
N GLY A 52 -6.36 -4.48 30.87
CA GLY A 52 -5.56 -5.09 31.91
C GLY A 52 -4.85 -4.07 32.80
N LEU A 53 -4.01 -4.60 33.68
CA LEU A 53 -3.17 -3.81 34.57
C LEU A 53 -1.70 -4.10 34.30
N VAL A 54 -0.91 -3.04 34.27
CA VAL A 54 0.56 -3.07 34.33
C VAL A 54 0.97 -2.75 35.75
N VAL A 55 1.84 -3.55 36.30
CA VAL A 55 2.38 -3.43 37.66
C VAL A 55 3.90 -3.24 37.65
N GLY A 56 4.49 -2.87 38.77
CA GLY A 56 5.94 -2.70 38.91
C GLY A 56 6.45 -1.33 38.41
N LEU A 57 5.55 -0.38 38.20
CA LEU A 57 5.92 0.98 37.80
C LEU A 57 6.52 1.75 38.97
N ASN A 58 7.67 2.41 38.78
CA ASN A 58 8.36 3.12 39.86
C ASN A 58 7.78 4.56 40.01
N GLY A 59 6.60 4.66 40.63
CA GLY A 59 5.92 5.94 40.87
C GLY A 59 5.37 6.64 39.62
N THR A 60 5.40 5.96 38.46
CA THR A 60 4.94 6.49 37.18
C THR A 60 3.55 6.00 36.75
N GLY A 61 2.91 5.19 37.61
CA GLY A 61 1.59 4.63 37.35
C GLY A 61 0.46 5.64 37.48
N ASP A 62 -0.76 5.14 37.55
CA ASP A 62 -1.96 5.98 37.60
C ASP A 62 -2.13 6.65 38.98
N LYS A 63 -2.52 7.91 38.97
CA LYS A 63 -2.90 8.64 40.18
C LYS A 63 -4.36 8.34 40.51
N THR A 64 -4.59 7.83 41.71
CA THR A 64 -5.89 7.35 42.20
C THR A 64 -7.01 8.41 42.08
N SER A 65 -6.67 9.70 42.23
CA SER A 65 -7.64 10.80 42.18
C SER A 65 -8.25 11.04 40.78
N GLY A 66 -7.57 10.57 39.72
CA GLY A 66 -8.01 10.79 38.34
C GLY A 66 -8.46 9.52 37.60
N THR A 67 -8.27 8.34 38.20
CA THR A 67 -8.51 7.04 37.55
C THR A 67 -9.22 6.05 38.49
N PRO A 68 -10.49 6.28 38.82
CA PRO A 68 -11.26 5.41 39.72
C PRO A 68 -11.39 3.97 39.19
N PHE A 69 -11.41 3.80 37.87
CA PHE A 69 -11.46 2.50 37.21
C PHE A 69 -10.21 1.66 37.47
N THR A 70 -9.01 2.25 37.58
CA THR A 70 -7.77 1.53 37.92
C THR A 70 -7.87 0.96 39.34
N THR A 71 -8.36 1.76 40.28
CA THR A 71 -8.58 1.34 41.67
C THR A 71 -9.61 0.21 41.75
N GLN A 72 -10.71 0.33 41.03
CA GLN A 72 -11.76 -0.70 41.03
C GLN A 72 -11.24 -2.01 40.44
N THR A 73 -10.51 -1.95 39.32
CA THR A 73 -9.92 -3.13 38.69
C THR A 73 -8.90 -3.80 39.57
N PHE A 74 -8.09 -3.01 40.28
CA PHE A 74 -7.15 -3.55 41.28
C PHE A 74 -7.87 -4.25 42.41
N LYS A 75 -8.93 -3.67 42.99
CA LYS A 75 -9.75 -4.30 44.03
C LYS A 75 -10.38 -5.61 43.54
N ASN A 76 -10.94 -5.63 42.36
CA ASN A 76 -11.52 -6.82 41.75
C ASN A 76 -10.48 -7.94 41.57
N MET A 77 -9.28 -7.60 41.14
CA MET A 77 -8.19 -8.53 40.98
C MET A 77 -7.75 -9.11 42.33
N MET A 78 -7.58 -8.25 43.38
CA MET A 78 -7.25 -8.74 44.75
C MET A 78 -8.32 -9.68 45.26
N SER A 79 -9.58 -9.39 45.03
CA SER A 79 -10.70 -10.26 45.40
C SER A 79 -10.62 -11.63 44.74
N GLN A 80 -10.19 -11.72 43.47
CA GLN A 80 -9.98 -12.98 42.77
C GLN A 80 -8.85 -13.83 43.39
N PHE A 81 -7.86 -13.18 44.01
CA PHE A 81 -6.82 -13.86 44.81
C PHE A 81 -7.21 -14.12 46.25
N GLY A 82 -8.48 -13.90 46.62
CA GLY A 82 -8.97 -14.12 47.99
C GLY A 82 -8.61 -13.00 48.97
N ILE A 83 -8.08 -11.89 48.50
CA ILE A 83 -7.73 -10.72 49.33
C ILE A 83 -8.89 -9.74 49.32
N SER A 84 -9.53 -9.54 50.46
CA SER A 84 -10.59 -8.55 50.66
C SER A 84 -10.00 -7.18 50.96
N VAL A 85 -10.21 -6.21 50.04
CA VAL A 85 -9.85 -4.80 50.25
C VAL A 85 -11.10 -4.04 50.70
N PRO A 86 -11.13 -3.38 51.85
CA PRO A 86 -12.29 -2.63 52.32
C PRO A 86 -12.71 -1.55 51.30
N GLU A 87 -14.03 -1.34 51.13
CA GLU A 87 -14.57 -0.40 50.14
C GLU A 87 -14.13 1.05 50.36
N ASN A 88 -13.99 1.44 51.62
CA ASN A 88 -13.57 2.78 52.04
C ASN A 88 -12.05 3.03 51.92
N LEU A 89 -11.26 1.99 51.63
CA LEU A 89 -9.82 2.11 51.42
C LEU A 89 -9.54 2.50 49.95
N ASN A 90 -8.90 3.63 49.77
CA ASN A 90 -8.36 4.04 48.47
C ASN A 90 -6.84 3.87 48.45
N PRO A 91 -6.34 2.73 47.96
CA PRO A 91 -4.90 2.52 47.85
C PRO A 91 -4.25 3.48 46.91
N LYS A 92 -3.09 4.04 47.24
CA LYS A 92 -2.28 4.82 46.29
C LYS A 92 -1.63 3.88 45.31
N LEU A 93 -2.06 3.89 44.05
CA LEU A 93 -1.64 2.94 43.00
C LEU A 93 -0.54 3.50 42.09
N GLU A 94 0.39 4.29 42.62
CA GLU A 94 1.47 4.92 41.79
C GLU A 94 2.36 3.90 41.08
N ASN A 95 2.31 2.62 41.44
CA ASN A 95 3.04 1.52 40.80
C ASN A 95 2.17 0.68 39.84
N VAL A 96 0.93 1.07 39.59
CA VAL A 96 -0.04 0.35 38.75
C VAL A 96 -0.64 1.28 37.72
N ALA A 97 -0.86 0.81 36.53
CA ALA A 97 -1.58 1.53 35.49
C ALA A 97 -2.61 0.66 34.77
N ALA A 98 -3.77 1.21 34.50
CA ALA A 98 -4.76 0.60 33.63
C ALA A 98 -4.36 0.78 32.16
N VAL A 99 -4.43 -0.30 31.40
CA VAL A 99 -3.95 -0.33 30.02
C VAL A 99 -4.94 -0.99 29.06
N ALA A 100 -4.95 -0.47 27.82
CA ALA A 100 -5.51 -1.16 26.69
C ALA A 100 -4.42 -2.00 26.02
N ILE A 101 -4.76 -3.20 25.63
CA ILE A 101 -3.88 -4.11 24.92
C ILE A 101 -4.44 -4.33 23.54
N HIS A 102 -3.57 -4.20 22.53
CA HIS A 102 -3.89 -4.44 21.13
C HIS A 102 -3.01 -5.53 20.56
N ALA A 103 -3.62 -6.48 19.86
CA ALA A 103 -2.90 -7.52 19.13
C ALA A 103 -3.55 -7.76 17.77
N LYS A 104 -2.81 -8.41 16.89
CA LYS A 104 -3.32 -8.92 15.61
C LYS A 104 -3.19 -10.43 15.61
N LEU A 105 -4.32 -11.13 15.61
CA LEU A 105 -4.34 -12.58 15.45
C LEU A 105 -4.08 -12.89 13.98
N PRO A 106 -2.95 -13.53 13.63
CA PRO A 106 -2.65 -13.88 12.24
C PRO A 106 -3.68 -14.85 11.67
N PRO A 107 -3.89 -14.87 10.36
CA PRO A 107 -4.66 -15.94 9.74
C PRO A 107 -4.00 -17.28 10.04
N PHE A 108 -4.80 -18.31 10.21
CA PHE A 108 -4.34 -19.69 10.51
C PHE A 108 -3.58 -19.87 11.84
N ALA A 109 -3.59 -18.89 12.72
CA ALA A 109 -2.97 -19.03 14.04
C ALA A 109 -3.50 -20.26 14.79
N LYS A 110 -2.59 -20.99 15.44
CA LYS A 110 -2.91 -22.21 16.19
C LYS A 110 -2.80 -21.95 17.70
N PRO A 111 -3.58 -22.67 18.52
CA PRO A 111 -3.40 -22.64 19.97
C PRO A 111 -1.94 -22.93 20.35
N GLY A 112 -1.42 -22.16 21.32
CA GLY A 112 -0.02 -22.20 21.76
C GLY A 112 0.94 -21.32 20.95
N GLN A 113 0.52 -20.74 19.82
CA GLN A 113 1.33 -19.80 19.07
C GLN A 113 1.45 -18.47 19.82
N LEU A 114 2.64 -17.90 19.85
CA LEU A 114 2.88 -16.58 20.45
C LEU A 114 2.70 -15.46 19.44
N ILE A 115 2.14 -14.34 19.89
CA ILE A 115 1.93 -13.15 19.09
C ILE A 115 2.39 -11.89 19.84
N ASP A 116 2.84 -10.91 19.12
CA ASP A 116 3.23 -9.60 19.66
C ASP A 116 2.01 -8.80 20.10
N ILE A 117 2.17 -8.06 21.19
CA ILE A 117 1.15 -7.16 21.69
C ILE A 117 1.69 -5.73 21.86
N THR A 118 0.79 -4.78 21.75
CA THR A 118 1.03 -3.38 22.08
C THR A 118 0.16 -3.02 23.28
N VAL A 119 0.78 -2.38 24.26
CA VAL A 119 0.14 -1.99 25.52
C VAL A 119 0.18 -0.48 25.63
N SER A 120 -0.98 0.14 25.84
CA SER A 120 -1.14 1.60 25.91
C SER A 120 -1.86 1.99 27.18
N SER A 121 -1.34 2.98 27.91
CA SER A 121 -2.02 3.51 29.11
C SER A 121 -3.36 4.15 28.74
N ILE A 122 -4.39 3.87 29.53
CA ILE A 122 -5.72 4.49 29.41
C ILE A 122 -5.87 5.60 30.45
N GLY A 123 -5.15 5.47 31.58
CA GLY A 123 -5.21 6.39 32.68
C GLY A 123 -4.27 7.60 32.52
N ASN A 124 -3.80 8.11 33.64
CA ASN A 124 -2.90 9.25 33.72
C ASN A 124 -1.45 8.85 34.07
N SER A 125 -1.09 7.61 33.81
CA SER A 125 0.28 7.08 33.97
C SER A 125 1.28 7.88 33.13
N LYS A 126 2.38 8.33 33.78
CA LYS A 126 3.44 9.10 33.11
C LYS A 126 4.34 8.23 32.23
N SER A 127 4.54 6.97 32.61
CA SER A 127 5.38 6.02 31.88
C SER A 127 5.02 4.57 32.26
N LEU A 128 5.09 3.67 31.29
CA LEU A 128 4.95 2.23 31.49
C LEU A 128 6.29 1.50 31.55
N ARG A 129 7.41 2.24 31.56
CA ARG A 129 8.75 1.65 31.56
C ARG A 129 9.02 0.85 32.82
N GLY A 130 9.58 -0.36 32.63
CA GLY A 130 9.90 -1.29 33.71
C GLY A 130 8.71 -2.04 34.27
N GLY A 131 7.50 -1.78 33.75
CA GLY A 131 6.29 -2.46 34.17
C GLY A 131 6.11 -3.83 33.51
N SER A 132 5.36 -4.70 34.20
CA SER A 132 4.94 -6.01 33.70
C SER A 132 3.41 -6.05 33.58
N LEU A 133 2.91 -6.56 32.45
CA LEU A 133 1.50 -6.77 32.20
C LEU A 133 1.04 -8.03 32.92
N LEU A 134 0.01 -7.90 33.75
CA LEU A 134 -0.67 -9.03 34.34
C LEU A 134 -1.49 -9.81 33.31
N MET A 135 -1.71 -11.10 33.57
CA MET A 135 -2.47 -11.98 32.69
C MET A 135 -3.81 -11.34 32.30
N THR A 136 -4.00 -11.12 31.01
CA THR A 136 -5.12 -10.39 30.48
C THR A 136 -5.72 -11.11 29.26
N PRO A 137 -7.04 -11.40 29.26
CA PRO A 137 -7.69 -12.00 28.12
C PRO A 137 -7.85 -10.99 26.98
N LEU A 138 -7.48 -11.40 25.75
CA LEU A 138 -7.68 -10.64 24.53
C LEU A 138 -8.90 -11.15 23.79
N LYS A 139 -9.84 -10.25 23.49
CA LYS A 139 -11.12 -10.55 22.86
C LYS A 139 -11.15 -10.08 21.42
N GLY A 140 -11.81 -10.85 20.57
CA GLY A 140 -12.16 -10.44 19.22
C GLY A 140 -13.44 -9.58 19.17
N ALA A 141 -13.83 -9.15 17.98
CA ALA A 141 -15.04 -8.36 17.76
C ALA A 141 -16.35 -9.10 18.16
N ASP A 142 -16.30 -10.43 18.23
CA ASP A 142 -17.42 -11.29 18.68
C ASP A 142 -17.47 -11.42 20.21
N GLY A 143 -16.61 -10.76 20.96
CA GLY A 143 -16.51 -10.80 22.42
C GLY A 143 -15.84 -12.04 22.99
N LYS A 144 -15.46 -13.03 22.17
CA LYS A 144 -14.80 -14.25 22.63
C LYS A 144 -13.32 -14.03 22.86
N VAL A 145 -12.75 -14.75 23.83
CA VAL A 145 -11.32 -14.74 24.14
C VAL A 145 -10.59 -15.62 23.13
N TYR A 146 -9.56 -15.06 22.50
CA TYR A 146 -8.71 -15.70 21.49
C TYR A 146 -7.27 -15.87 21.93
N ALA A 147 -6.78 -15.00 22.84
CA ALA A 147 -5.42 -15.09 23.36
C ALA A 147 -5.35 -14.60 24.81
N LEU A 148 -4.32 -15.03 25.53
CA LEU A 148 -3.98 -14.55 26.86
C LEU A 148 -2.66 -13.78 26.78
N ALA A 149 -2.67 -12.54 27.25
CA ALA A 149 -1.52 -11.64 27.22
C ALA A 149 -0.88 -11.52 28.60
N GLN A 150 0.47 -11.58 28.65
CA GLN A 150 1.26 -11.37 29.87
C GLN A 150 2.71 -11.09 29.48
N GLY A 151 3.44 -10.35 30.32
CA GLY A 151 4.90 -10.19 30.18
C GLY A 151 5.41 -8.79 30.45
N ASP A 152 6.70 -8.62 30.27
CA ASP A 152 7.41 -7.38 30.59
C ASP A 152 7.41 -6.43 29.41
N LEU A 153 7.15 -5.14 29.68
CA LEU A 153 7.03 -4.12 28.64
C LEU A 153 8.39 -3.61 28.18
N VAL A 154 8.57 -3.59 26.87
CA VAL A 154 9.65 -2.85 26.20
C VAL A 154 9.10 -1.49 25.78
N VAL A 155 9.55 -0.43 26.45
CA VAL A 155 9.13 0.95 26.19
C VAL A 155 10.26 1.72 25.53
N GLY A 156 10.04 2.21 24.33
CA GLY A 156 11.06 2.90 23.53
C GLY A 156 11.27 4.38 23.86
N GLY A 157 10.47 4.94 24.78
CA GLY A 157 10.53 6.36 25.16
C GLY A 157 11.01 6.56 26.61
N PHE A 158 11.51 7.76 26.90
CA PHE A 158 11.74 8.23 28.27
C PHE A 158 11.25 9.66 28.44
N GLY A 159 10.82 10.00 29.64
CA GLY A 159 10.48 11.35 30.02
C GLY A 159 11.14 11.70 31.36
N ALA A 160 11.64 12.90 31.49
CA ALA A 160 12.11 13.48 32.74
C ALA A 160 11.35 14.76 33.03
N GLU A 161 10.95 14.98 34.28
CA GLU A 161 10.28 16.17 34.76
C GLU A 161 11.16 16.82 35.83
N GLY A 162 11.58 18.06 35.62
CA GLY A 162 12.34 18.84 36.59
C GLY A 162 11.46 19.32 37.74
N SER A 163 12.08 19.62 38.88
CA SER A 163 11.39 20.21 40.04
C SER A 163 10.84 21.61 39.77
N ASP A 164 11.31 22.25 38.70
CA ASP A 164 10.90 23.57 38.21
C ASP A 164 9.72 23.50 37.20
N GLY A 165 9.17 22.29 36.97
CA GLY A 165 8.09 22.06 36.01
C GLY A 165 8.57 21.87 34.56
N SER A 166 9.87 21.91 34.27
CA SER A 166 10.39 21.58 32.95
C SER A 166 10.19 20.10 32.63
N LYS A 167 9.75 19.80 31.39
CA LYS A 167 9.48 18.44 30.97
C LYS A 167 10.18 18.15 29.64
N ILE A 168 11.02 17.12 29.64
CA ILE A 168 11.62 16.58 28.43
C ILE A 168 11.03 15.19 28.20
N THR A 169 10.41 15.01 27.04
CA THR A 169 9.88 13.70 26.65
C THR A 169 10.47 13.32 25.29
N VAL A 170 11.16 12.19 25.24
CA VAL A 170 11.68 11.60 24.00
C VAL A 170 10.85 10.36 23.71
N ASN A 171 10.15 10.35 22.58
CA ASN A 171 9.15 9.36 22.20
C ASN A 171 7.98 9.30 23.22
N ILE A 172 7.09 8.30 23.09
CA ILE A 172 5.88 8.17 23.92
C ILE A 172 6.12 7.09 24.98
N PRO A 173 6.36 7.47 26.27
CA PRO A 173 6.62 6.51 27.33
C PRO A 173 5.37 5.78 27.86
N SER A 174 4.17 6.24 27.48
CA SER A 174 2.88 5.63 27.87
C SER A 174 2.44 4.48 26.95
N VAL A 175 3.27 4.09 25.97
CA VAL A 175 3.04 2.95 25.08
C VAL A 175 4.27 2.05 25.11
N GLY A 176 4.04 0.73 25.25
CA GLY A 176 5.07 -0.29 25.18
C GLY A 176 4.65 -1.45 24.29
N ARG A 177 5.62 -2.30 23.95
CA ARG A 177 5.39 -3.57 23.27
C ARG A 177 5.89 -4.71 24.12
N ILE A 178 5.23 -5.85 23.98
CA ILE A 178 5.72 -7.11 24.54
C ILE A 178 5.84 -8.08 23.34
N PRO A 179 7.07 -8.32 22.86
CA PRO A 179 7.31 -9.32 21.84
C PRO A 179 6.90 -10.69 22.34
N ASN A 180 6.16 -11.45 21.53
CA ASN A 180 5.61 -12.75 21.91
C ASN A 180 4.77 -12.70 23.22
N GLY A 181 4.17 -11.56 23.52
CA GLY A 181 3.51 -11.27 24.80
C GLY A 181 2.12 -11.86 24.95
N ALA A 182 1.57 -12.53 23.96
CA ALA A 182 0.31 -13.24 24.12
C ALA A 182 0.36 -14.64 23.49
N SER A 183 -0.21 -15.61 24.20
CA SER A 183 -0.44 -16.98 23.75
C SER A 183 -1.83 -17.09 23.12
N VAL A 184 -1.91 -17.63 21.91
CA VAL A 184 -3.18 -17.92 21.26
C VAL A 184 -3.85 -19.12 21.93
N GLU A 185 -5.07 -18.95 22.43
CA GLU A 185 -5.85 -20.03 23.07
C GLU A 185 -6.88 -20.63 22.12
N ARG A 186 -7.33 -19.84 21.16
CA ARG A 186 -8.34 -20.27 20.19
C ARG A 186 -7.97 -19.80 18.79
N ALA A 187 -8.07 -20.71 17.82
CA ALA A 187 -7.95 -20.35 16.41
C ALA A 187 -9.02 -19.35 16.00
N GLY A 188 -8.65 -18.39 15.17
CA GLY A 188 -9.60 -17.44 14.58
C GLY A 188 -10.59 -18.12 13.64
N PRO A 189 -11.70 -17.44 13.30
CA PRO A 189 -12.62 -17.91 12.27
C PRO A 189 -11.85 -18.12 10.97
N ASN A 190 -11.92 -19.33 10.44
CA ASN A 190 -11.22 -19.70 9.23
C ASN A 190 -12.21 -20.29 8.21
N PRO A 191 -12.67 -19.49 7.25
CA PRO A 191 -13.59 -19.97 6.22
C PRO A 191 -12.92 -20.95 5.25
N PHE A 192 -11.58 -21.09 5.29
CA PHE A 192 -10.82 -21.96 4.41
C PHE A 192 -11.12 -23.47 4.62
N VAL A 193 -11.60 -23.86 5.80
CA VAL A 193 -11.63 -25.29 6.18
C VAL A 193 -12.74 -26.10 5.52
N ASN A 194 -13.92 -25.52 5.26
CA ASN A 194 -15.13 -26.27 4.86
C ASN A 194 -15.84 -25.72 3.61
N VAL A 195 -15.11 -25.07 2.70
CA VAL A 195 -15.71 -24.52 1.48
C VAL A 195 -15.34 -25.34 0.25
N SER A 196 -16.25 -25.44 -0.69
CA SER A 196 -16.02 -26.05 -2.00
C SER A 196 -15.51 -25.06 -3.06
N THR A 197 -15.44 -23.78 -2.69
CA THR A 197 -14.99 -22.69 -3.55
C THR A 197 -14.06 -21.76 -2.79
N LEU A 198 -13.08 -21.23 -3.47
CA LEU A 198 -12.21 -20.17 -2.98
C LEU A 198 -12.50 -18.90 -3.75
N THR A 199 -12.56 -17.76 -3.06
CA THR A 199 -12.72 -16.47 -3.71
C THR A 199 -11.40 -15.70 -3.61
N PHE A 200 -10.89 -15.29 -4.77
CA PHE A 200 -9.75 -14.38 -4.87
C PHE A 200 -10.27 -12.98 -5.09
N ASN A 201 -9.85 -12.04 -4.26
CA ASN A 201 -10.19 -10.63 -4.40
C ASN A 201 -8.98 -9.86 -4.91
N LEU A 202 -9.11 -9.17 -6.05
CA LEU A 202 -8.09 -8.26 -6.58
C LEU A 202 -7.84 -7.11 -5.60
N HIS A 203 -6.59 -6.73 -5.42
CA HIS A 203 -6.24 -5.55 -4.61
C HIS A 203 -6.74 -4.25 -5.23
N GLN A 204 -6.77 -4.18 -6.56
CA GLN A 204 -7.33 -3.08 -7.33
C GLN A 204 -8.48 -3.59 -8.21
N PRO A 205 -9.70 -3.03 -8.07
CA PRO A 205 -10.84 -3.42 -8.89
C PRO A 205 -10.58 -3.14 -10.37
N ASP A 206 -10.63 -4.17 -11.21
CA ASP A 206 -10.52 -4.04 -12.67
C ASP A 206 -11.14 -5.23 -13.39
N PHE A 207 -12.14 -4.96 -14.25
CA PHE A 207 -12.87 -6.01 -14.98
C PHE A 207 -11.98 -6.78 -15.96
N THR A 208 -11.03 -6.08 -16.60
CA THR A 208 -10.12 -6.71 -17.58
C THR A 208 -9.15 -7.66 -16.90
N THR A 209 -8.57 -7.23 -15.76
CA THR A 209 -7.69 -8.07 -14.95
C THR A 209 -8.45 -9.26 -14.37
N SER A 210 -9.66 -9.04 -13.82
CA SER A 210 -10.54 -10.10 -13.31
C SER A 210 -10.83 -11.16 -14.38
N LYS A 211 -11.17 -10.73 -15.61
CA LYS A 211 -11.37 -11.61 -16.75
C LYS A 211 -10.09 -12.38 -17.12
N ARG A 212 -8.95 -11.71 -17.22
CA ARG A 212 -7.64 -12.34 -17.54
C ARG A 212 -7.25 -13.41 -16.51
N VAL A 213 -7.44 -13.13 -15.22
CA VAL A 213 -7.21 -14.11 -14.14
C VAL A 213 -8.10 -15.33 -14.33
N THR A 214 -9.39 -15.11 -14.57
CA THR A 214 -10.35 -16.19 -14.79
C THR A 214 -9.97 -17.05 -16.00
N GLU A 215 -9.59 -16.45 -17.10
CA GLU A 215 -9.16 -17.14 -18.31
C GLU A 215 -7.88 -17.97 -18.09
N GLN A 216 -6.91 -17.43 -17.37
CA GLN A 216 -5.67 -18.15 -17.06
C GLN A 216 -5.89 -19.34 -16.13
N ILE A 217 -6.72 -19.17 -15.08
CA ILE A 217 -7.09 -20.27 -14.20
C ILE A 217 -7.86 -21.35 -14.98
N ASN A 218 -8.82 -20.97 -15.82
CA ASN A 218 -9.57 -21.91 -16.64
C ASN A 218 -8.70 -22.61 -17.72
N ARG A 219 -7.66 -21.95 -18.20
CA ARG A 219 -6.69 -22.58 -19.12
C ARG A 219 -5.87 -23.66 -18.41
N LEU A 220 -5.51 -23.42 -17.14
CA LEU A 220 -4.72 -24.36 -16.35
C LEU A 220 -5.53 -25.54 -15.86
N LEU A 221 -6.75 -25.29 -15.36
CA LEU A 221 -7.54 -26.27 -14.61
C LEU A 221 -8.75 -26.83 -15.38
N GLY A 222 -9.06 -26.27 -16.54
CA GLY A 222 -10.24 -26.63 -17.32
C GLY A 222 -11.34 -25.57 -17.30
N PRO A 223 -12.23 -25.58 -18.29
CA PRO A 223 -13.27 -24.58 -18.46
C PRO A 223 -14.30 -24.60 -17.31
N GLY A 224 -14.69 -23.41 -16.84
CA GLY A 224 -15.73 -23.24 -15.83
C GLY A 224 -15.31 -23.44 -14.38
N VAL A 225 -14.03 -23.77 -14.11
CA VAL A 225 -13.47 -23.88 -12.75
C VAL A 225 -13.42 -22.53 -12.06
N ALA A 226 -13.03 -21.47 -12.79
CA ALA A 226 -13.02 -20.09 -12.30
C ALA A 226 -14.12 -19.27 -12.97
N LYS A 227 -14.72 -18.33 -12.21
CA LYS A 227 -15.73 -17.38 -12.68
C LYS A 227 -15.50 -16.03 -12.01
N SER A 228 -15.41 -14.95 -12.82
CA SER A 228 -15.46 -13.58 -12.30
C SER A 228 -16.89 -13.25 -11.89
N LEU A 229 -17.09 -12.74 -10.68
CA LEU A 229 -18.38 -12.23 -10.22
C LEU A 229 -18.51 -10.73 -10.51
N ASP A 230 -17.41 -10.01 -10.29
CA ASP A 230 -17.32 -8.55 -10.46
C ASP A 230 -15.88 -8.12 -10.79
N ALA A 231 -15.60 -6.81 -10.72
CA ALA A 231 -14.28 -6.24 -10.98
C ALA A 231 -13.20 -6.67 -9.95
N THR A 232 -13.62 -7.26 -8.82
CA THR A 232 -12.74 -7.60 -7.71
C THR A 232 -12.70 -9.09 -7.44
N SER A 233 -13.85 -9.75 -7.48
CA SER A 233 -14.07 -11.08 -6.93
C SER A 233 -14.08 -12.16 -7.99
N ILE A 234 -13.21 -13.14 -7.83
CA ILE A 234 -13.06 -14.30 -8.71
C ILE A 234 -13.28 -15.57 -7.87
N VAL A 235 -14.33 -16.31 -8.17
CA VAL A 235 -14.65 -17.57 -7.49
C VAL A 235 -14.03 -18.73 -8.26
N VAL A 236 -13.32 -19.59 -7.54
CA VAL A 236 -12.65 -20.77 -8.09
C VAL A 236 -13.14 -22.02 -7.35
N SER A 237 -13.57 -23.03 -8.07
CA SER A 237 -13.91 -24.34 -7.50
C SER A 237 -12.66 -24.98 -6.93
N SER A 238 -12.71 -25.45 -5.68
CA SER A 238 -11.53 -25.99 -4.98
C SER A 238 -11.80 -27.40 -4.45
N PRO A 239 -10.76 -28.22 -4.26
CA PRO A 239 -10.87 -29.50 -3.60
C PRO A 239 -11.46 -29.36 -2.20
N ARG A 240 -12.26 -30.33 -1.77
CA ARG A 240 -12.84 -30.34 -0.41
C ARG A 240 -11.81 -30.74 0.65
N ASP A 241 -10.86 -31.58 0.27
CA ASP A 241 -9.78 -32.01 1.17
C ASP A 241 -8.83 -30.83 1.45
N PRO A 242 -8.58 -30.46 2.72
CA PRO A 242 -7.69 -29.38 3.10
C PRO A 242 -6.26 -29.53 2.59
N SER A 243 -5.71 -30.76 2.57
CA SER A 243 -4.33 -31.01 2.11
C SER A 243 -4.18 -30.78 0.61
N GLN A 244 -5.14 -31.26 -0.18
CA GLN A 244 -5.20 -31.02 -1.62
C GLN A 244 -5.41 -29.53 -1.93
N ARG A 245 -6.16 -28.83 -1.07
CA ARG A 245 -6.42 -27.39 -1.22
C ARG A 245 -5.18 -26.55 -1.04
N VAL A 246 -4.27 -26.93 -0.12
CA VAL A 246 -2.98 -26.24 0.03
C VAL A 246 -2.14 -26.38 -1.23
N THR A 247 -2.05 -27.60 -1.79
CA THR A 247 -1.35 -27.84 -3.05
C THR A 247 -1.99 -27.07 -4.21
N PHE A 248 -3.31 -27.09 -4.28
CA PHE A 248 -4.08 -26.37 -5.29
C PHE A 248 -3.82 -24.85 -5.23
N LEU A 249 -3.84 -24.25 -4.04
CA LEU A 249 -3.52 -22.83 -3.86
C LEU A 249 -2.08 -22.52 -4.24
N SER A 250 -1.12 -23.35 -3.84
CA SER A 250 0.29 -23.16 -4.16
C SER A 250 0.54 -23.10 -5.68
N VAL A 251 -0.21 -23.88 -6.46
CA VAL A 251 -0.14 -23.82 -7.93
C VAL A 251 -0.74 -22.52 -8.44
N LEU A 252 -1.92 -22.11 -7.91
CA LEU A 252 -2.59 -20.89 -8.35
C LEU A 252 -1.83 -19.62 -7.97
N GLU A 253 -1.26 -19.55 -6.77
CA GLU A 253 -0.50 -18.40 -6.30
C GLU A 253 0.66 -18.01 -7.21
N ASN A 254 1.28 -18.98 -7.87
CA ASN A 254 2.41 -18.78 -8.77
C ASN A 254 1.99 -18.58 -10.23
N LEU A 255 0.69 -18.54 -10.53
CA LEU A 255 0.19 -18.30 -11.88
C LEU A 255 0.51 -16.87 -12.31
N GLU A 256 1.20 -16.75 -13.43
CA GLU A 256 1.58 -15.47 -14.02
C GLU A 256 0.39 -14.85 -14.76
N ILE A 257 0.05 -13.63 -14.37
CA ILE A 257 -1.04 -12.84 -14.93
C ILE A 257 -0.47 -11.54 -15.46
N LYS A 258 -0.88 -11.14 -16.64
CA LYS A 258 -0.61 -9.79 -17.16
C LYS A 258 -1.79 -8.89 -16.77
N PRO A 259 -1.66 -8.02 -15.74
CA PRO A 259 -2.73 -7.11 -15.36
C PRO A 259 -3.12 -6.17 -16.52
N ALA A 260 -4.31 -5.61 -16.47
CA ALA A 260 -4.65 -4.52 -17.37
C ALA A 260 -3.83 -3.27 -17.02
N GLU A 261 -3.71 -2.39 -17.97
CA GLU A 261 -3.07 -1.10 -17.72
C GLU A 261 -3.91 -0.30 -16.71
N PRO A 262 -3.27 0.25 -15.67
CA PRO A 262 -3.99 1.04 -14.68
C PRO A 262 -4.61 2.29 -15.32
N THR A 263 -5.70 2.76 -14.73
CA THR A 263 -6.30 4.05 -15.13
C THR A 263 -5.27 5.17 -14.98
N ALA A 264 -5.37 6.16 -15.87
CA ALA A 264 -4.51 7.34 -15.81
C ALA A 264 -4.74 8.08 -14.49
N LYS A 265 -3.69 8.15 -13.63
CA LYS A 265 -3.75 8.81 -12.32
C LYS A 265 -2.60 9.77 -12.11
N ILE A 266 -2.90 10.86 -11.40
CA ILE A 266 -1.92 11.83 -10.92
C ILE A 266 -2.08 11.87 -9.39
N ILE A 267 -0.99 11.62 -8.68
CA ILE A 267 -0.97 11.68 -7.20
C ILE A 267 -0.16 12.90 -6.80
N ILE A 268 -0.76 13.76 -5.98
CA ILE A 268 -0.13 15.00 -5.52
C ILE A 268 -0.07 14.96 -4.00
N ASN A 269 1.13 15.03 -3.44
CA ASN A 269 1.32 15.24 -2.02
C ASN A 269 1.38 16.75 -1.74
N SER A 270 0.29 17.30 -1.16
CA SER A 270 0.16 18.73 -0.90
C SER A 270 1.19 19.25 0.13
N ARG A 271 1.64 18.41 1.05
CA ARG A 271 2.60 18.78 2.09
C ARG A 271 4.04 18.84 1.59
N THR A 272 4.44 17.89 0.73
CA THR A 272 5.82 17.79 0.24
C THR A 272 6.00 18.35 -1.17
N GLY A 273 4.92 18.69 -1.87
CA GLY A 273 4.95 19.11 -3.27
C GLY A 273 5.32 18.01 -4.27
N THR A 274 5.34 16.74 -3.82
CA THR A 274 5.70 15.63 -4.70
C THR A 274 4.53 15.29 -5.62
N ILE A 275 4.81 15.17 -6.92
CA ILE A 275 3.82 14.81 -7.95
C ILE A 275 4.26 13.54 -8.64
N VAL A 276 3.38 12.55 -8.67
CA VAL A 276 3.58 11.29 -9.39
C VAL A 276 2.57 11.20 -10.53
N ILE A 277 3.06 11.01 -11.74
CA ILE A 277 2.24 10.98 -12.95
C ILE A 277 2.28 9.57 -13.54
N GLY A 278 1.11 8.97 -13.72
CA GLY A 278 0.97 7.69 -14.41
C GLY A 278 1.33 7.81 -15.90
N LYS A 279 1.92 6.75 -16.47
CA LYS A 279 2.37 6.75 -17.88
C LYS A 279 1.25 6.99 -18.91
N ASN A 280 0.00 6.65 -18.55
CA ASN A 280 -1.17 6.74 -19.43
C ASN A 280 -1.89 8.09 -19.33
N VAL A 281 -1.32 9.06 -18.62
CA VAL A 281 -1.89 10.41 -18.52
C VAL A 281 -1.62 11.19 -19.79
N GLN A 282 -2.69 11.60 -20.43
CA GLN A 282 -2.67 12.41 -21.67
C GLN A 282 -3.36 13.74 -21.46
N VAL A 283 -2.86 14.76 -22.13
CA VAL A 283 -3.44 16.10 -22.11
C VAL A 283 -3.82 16.48 -23.55
N SER A 284 -5.08 16.89 -23.72
CA SER A 284 -5.57 17.45 -24.99
C SER A 284 -5.18 18.93 -25.14
N PRO A 285 -5.16 19.48 -26.34
CA PRO A 285 -4.88 20.91 -26.57
C PRO A 285 -5.77 21.81 -25.70
N ALA A 286 -5.16 22.69 -24.91
CA ALA A 286 -5.85 23.63 -24.04
C ALA A 286 -4.94 24.81 -23.66
N ALA A 287 -5.53 25.91 -23.25
CA ALA A 287 -4.84 27.04 -22.65
C ALA A 287 -5.39 27.29 -21.25
N VAL A 288 -4.51 27.37 -20.27
CA VAL A 288 -4.85 27.68 -18.86
C VAL A 288 -3.98 28.81 -18.37
N SER A 289 -4.61 29.78 -17.71
CA SER A 289 -3.93 30.89 -17.05
C SER A 289 -4.18 30.79 -15.54
N HIS A 290 -3.10 30.83 -14.76
CA HIS A 290 -3.16 30.88 -13.30
C HIS A 290 -2.16 31.91 -12.76
N GLY A 291 -2.66 33.00 -12.17
CA GLY A 291 -1.82 34.13 -11.75
C GLY A 291 -1.06 34.74 -12.94
N SER A 292 0.26 34.81 -12.83
CA SER A 292 1.17 35.27 -13.90
C SER A 292 1.57 34.17 -14.89
N LEU A 293 1.13 32.93 -14.69
CA LEU A 293 1.48 31.76 -15.53
C LEU A 293 0.40 31.51 -16.57
N ILE A 294 0.78 31.43 -17.83
CA ILE A 294 -0.07 31.04 -18.95
C ILE A 294 0.51 29.74 -19.53
N VAL A 295 -0.27 28.67 -19.50
CA VAL A 295 0.06 27.38 -20.13
C VAL A 295 -0.82 27.17 -21.35
N THR A 296 -0.22 27.07 -22.51
CA THR A 296 -0.90 26.79 -23.79
C THR A 296 -0.40 25.47 -24.34
N ILE A 297 -1.32 24.58 -24.67
CA ILE A 297 -1.05 23.28 -25.32
C ILE A 297 -1.75 23.36 -26.70
N ALA A 298 -0.98 23.35 -27.78
CA ALA A 298 -1.50 23.39 -29.14
C ALA A 298 -1.04 22.16 -29.92
N GLU A 299 -1.90 21.66 -30.79
CA GLU A 299 -1.59 20.58 -31.72
C GLU A 299 -1.34 21.16 -33.12
N LYS A 300 -0.16 20.92 -33.67
CA LYS A 300 0.17 21.27 -35.06
C LYS A 300 0.29 20.01 -35.89
N LYS A 301 -0.38 19.98 -37.03
CA LYS A 301 -0.21 18.91 -38.02
C LYS A 301 0.84 19.32 -39.03
N ASN A 302 2.00 18.68 -38.97
CA ASN A 302 3.02 18.85 -40.03
C ASN A 302 2.77 17.82 -41.12
N VAL A 303 2.48 18.35 -42.34
CA VAL A 303 2.34 17.54 -43.54
C VAL A 303 3.68 17.59 -44.28
N ALA A 304 4.47 16.55 -44.18
CA ALA A 304 5.66 16.37 -44.98
C ALA A 304 5.23 15.89 -46.36
N GLN A 305 5.19 16.80 -47.33
CA GLN A 305 4.88 16.50 -48.74
C GLN A 305 6.19 16.23 -49.49
N PRO A 306 6.33 15.09 -50.16
CA PRO A 306 7.52 14.84 -51.00
C PRO A 306 7.62 15.87 -52.13
N ASP A 307 8.83 16.18 -52.55
CA ASP A 307 9.08 17.04 -53.72
C ASP A 307 8.37 16.48 -54.96
N ALA A 308 7.94 17.39 -55.85
CA ALA A 308 7.01 17.17 -56.97
C ALA A 308 7.39 16.03 -57.94
N PHE A 309 8.54 15.37 -57.79
CA PHE A 309 9.00 14.21 -58.57
C PHE A 309 9.61 13.08 -57.75
N GLY A 310 9.46 13.13 -56.38
CA GLY A 310 9.91 12.07 -55.47
C GLY A 310 8.81 11.04 -55.26
N GLY A 311 9.07 9.75 -55.47
CA GLY A 311 8.11 8.65 -55.27
C GLY A 311 7.89 8.28 -53.81
N GLY A 312 7.68 9.25 -52.91
CA GLY A 312 7.41 9.00 -51.47
C GLY A 312 5.93 9.23 -51.14
N GLU A 313 5.41 8.52 -50.14
CA GLU A 313 4.06 8.74 -49.59
C GLU A 313 4.04 9.95 -48.65
N THR A 314 2.93 10.70 -48.65
CA THR A 314 2.71 11.83 -47.74
C THR A 314 2.59 11.32 -46.33
N ALA A 315 3.54 11.68 -45.46
CA ALA A 315 3.47 11.35 -44.02
C ALA A 315 2.86 12.55 -43.28
N ILE A 316 1.79 12.29 -42.53
CA ILE A 316 1.19 13.24 -41.60
C ILE A 316 1.71 12.89 -40.21
N THR A 317 2.45 13.80 -39.61
CA THR A 317 2.88 13.69 -38.21
C THR A 317 2.15 14.72 -37.37
N ASP A 318 1.50 14.26 -36.32
CA ASP A 318 0.86 15.15 -35.35
C ASP A 318 1.96 15.69 -34.40
N GLU A 319 2.09 17.02 -34.34
CA GLU A 319 3.08 17.72 -33.51
C GLU A 319 2.34 18.61 -32.53
N SER A 320 2.60 18.41 -31.21
CA SER A 320 1.96 19.19 -30.15
C SER A 320 2.94 20.19 -29.54
N GLU A 321 2.55 21.46 -29.46
CA GLU A 321 3.34 22.57 -28.93
C GLU A 321 2.77 23.05 -27.61
N VAL A 322 3.62 23.16 -26.54
CA VAL A 322 3.27 23.79 -25.28
C VAL A 322 4.04 25.09 -25.10
N GLY A 323 3.33 26.19 -25.03
CA GLY A 323 3.87 27.49 -24.65
C GLY A 323 3.53 27.79 -23.17
N ILE A 324 4.54 28.17 -22.37
CA ILE A 324 4.35 28.74 -21.05
C ILE A 324 4.99 30.12 -21.06
N THR A 325 4.20 31.16 -20.79
CA THR A 325 4.68 32.53 -20.65
C THR A 325 4.47 33.02 -19.23
N GLN A 326 5.56 33.45 -18.59
CA GLN A 326 5.53 34.28 -17.40
C GLN A 326 5.85 35.72 -17.85
N GLY A 327 5.24 36.72 -17.24
CA GLY A 327 5.22 38.12 -17.63
C GLY A 327 6.51 38.84 -18.10
N ASP A 328 7.63 38.11 -18.27
CA ASP A 328 8.84 38.53 -18.97
C ASP A 328 9.18 37.50 -20.07
N ASN A 329 8.67 37.73 -21.28
CA ASN A 329 9.00 37.20 -22.59
C ASN A 329 10.02 36.05 -22.72
N ARG A 330 9.68 34.80 -22.31
CA ARG A 330 10.37 33.62 -22.82
C ARG A 330 9.36 32.55 -23.19
N MET A 331 9.24 32.33 -24.51
CA MET A 331 8.48 31.21 -25.09
C MET A 331 9.36 29.96 -25.11
N PHE A 332 8.82 28.81 -24.67
CA PHE A 332 9.45 27.51 -24.83
C PHE A 332 8.68 26.67 -25.83
N LEU A 333 9.37 26.13 -26.84
CA LEU A 333 8.84 25.24 -27.85
C LEU A 333 9.07 23.79 -27.45
N PHE A 334 8.05 22.94 -27.53
CA PHE A 334 8.14 21.49 -27.21
C PHE A 334 7.64 20.65 -28.39
N GLU A 335 8.27 19.49 -28.58
CA GLU A 335 7.99 18.56 -29.69
C GLU A 335 6.73 17.68 -29.44
N PRO A 336 6.21 16.97 -30.47
CA PRO A 336 4.87 16.41 -30.52
C PRO A 336 4.61 15.27 -29.55
N GLY A 337 3.36 15.14 -29.05
CA GLY A 337 2.92 14.10 -28.17
C GLY A 337 3.25 14.35 -26.68
N ILE A 338 2.97 15.57 -26.19
CA ILE A 338 3.40 16.00 -24.86
C ILE A 338 2.83 15.11 -23.76
N SER A 339 3.75 14.44 -23.09
CA SER A 339 3.44 13.81 -21.80
C SER A 339 3.23 14.90 -20.74
N LEU A 340 2.28 14.71 -19.84
CA LEU A 340 2.11 15.61 -18.69
C LEU A 340 3.42 15.84 -17.93
N ALA A 341 4.34 14.87 -17.95
CA ALA A 341 5.67 14.99 -17.37
C ALA A 341 6.51 16.13 -17.95
N GLU A 342 6.30 16.50 -19.21
CA GLU A 342 6.97 17.64 -19.84
C GLU A 342 6.37 18.96 -19.40
N ILE A 343 5.05 19.01 -19.25
CA ILE A 343 4.35 20.19 -18.70
C ILE A 343 4.84 20.46 -17.28
N VAL A 344 4.90 19.43 -16.43
CA VAL A 344 5.41 19.55 -15.06
C VAL A 344 6.87 20.00 -15.03
N ARG A 345 7.71 19.45 -15.91
CA ARG A 345 9.11 19.91 -16.03
C ARG A 345 9.23 21.36 -16.48
N ALA A 346 8.34 21.80 -17.35
CA ALA A 346 8.32 23.17 -17.82
C ALA A 346 7.85 24.14 -16.73
N VAL A 347 6.78 23.80 -16.00
CA VAL A 347 6.27 24.59 -14.86
C VAL A 347 7.29 24.66 -13.74
N ASN A 348 7.98 23.54 -13.42
CA ASN A 348 9.06 23.53 -12.43
C ASN A 348 10.27 24.37 -12.84
N ARG A 349 10.61 24.45 -14.13
CA ARG A 349 11.69 25.32 -14.63
C ARG A 349 11.40 26.81 -14.43
N VAL A 350 10.13 27.18 -14.45
CA VAL A 350 9.68 28.57 -14.21
C VAL A 350 9.63 28.88 -12.70
N GLY A 351 9.80 27.87 -11.83
CA GLY A 351 9.83 28.07 -10.38
C GLY A 351 8.43 28.23 -9.75
N ALA A 352 7.38 27.74 -10.39
CA ALA A 352 6.04 27.77 -9.84
C ALA A 352 5.93 26.93 -8.56
N ALA A 353 5.14 27.41 -7.60
CA ALA A 353 4.89 26.66 -6.37
C ALA A 353 4.05 25.39 -6.65
N PRO A 354 4.20 24.31 -5.83
CA PRO A 354 3.41 23.09 -6.00
C PRO A 354 1.89 23.32 -6.00
N GLY A 355 1.41 24.35 -5.29
CA GLY A 355 0.01 24.77 -5.27
C GLY A 355 -0.48 25.30 -6.62
N ASP A 356 0.36 26.07 -7.32
CA ASP A 356 0.00 26.63 -8.64
C ASP A 356 -0.15 25.51 -9.67
N LEU A 357 0.75 24.50 -9.62
CA LEU A 357 0.66 23.34 -10.49
C LEU A 357 -0.62 22.52 -10.24
N MET A 358 -1.03 22.39 -8.97
CA MET A 358 -2.27 21.71 -8.61
C MET A 358 -3.48 22.45 -9.22
N ALA A 359 -3.54 23.78 -9.07
CA ALA A 359 -4.61 24.60 -9.63
C ALA A 359 -4.66 24.49 -11.18
N ILE A 360 -3.52 24.47 -11.86
CA ILE A 360 -3.43 24.28 -13.31
C ILE A 360 -3.95 22.89 -13.70
N LEU A 361 -3.56 21.83 -12.99
CA LEU A 361 -4.02 20.47 -13.28
C LEU A 361 -5.52 20.30 -13.04
N GLU A 362 -6.06 20.90 -11.99
CA GLU A 362 -7.51 20.91 -11.72
C GLU A 362 -8.28 21.68 -12.79
N ALA A 363 -7.78 22.83 -13.23
CA ALA A 363 -8.38 23.60 -14.32
C ALA A 363 -8.38 22.82 -15.64
N LEU A 364 -7.27 22.16 -15.98
CA LEU A 364 -7.16 21.29 -17.17
C LEU A 364 -8.15 20.10 -17.08
N LYS A 365 -8.34 19.54 -15.89
CA LYS A 365 -9.32 18.47 -15.69
C LYS A 365 -10.75 18.96 -15.84
N GLN A 366 -11.09 20.11 -15.26
CA GLN A 366 -12.43 20.72 -15.40
C GLN A 366 -12.74 21.14 -16.84
N ALA A 367 -11.73 21.59 -17.57
CA ALA A 367 -11.85 21.89 -18.99
C ALA A 367 -11.95 20.62 -19.87
N GLY A 368 -11.82 19.41 -19.30
CA GLY A 368 -11.82 18.15 -20.06
C GLY A 368 -10.56 17.91 -20.88
N ALA A 369 -9.56 18.75 -20.74
CA ALA A 369 -8.28 18.62 -21.43
C ALA A 369 -7.38 17.57 -20.80
N LEU A 370 -7.49 17.33 -19.49
CA LEU A 370 -6.74 16.30 -18.75
C LEU A 370 -7.64 15.09 -18.51
N ARG A 371 -7.27 13.96 -19.12
CA ARG A 371 -7.96 12.67 -18.95
C ARG A 371 -7.24 11.83 -17.90
N ALA A 372 -7.37 12.22 -16.64
CA ALA A 372 -6.79 11.50 -15.50
C ALA A 372 -7.58 11.75 -14.23
N GLU A 373 -7.46 10.80 -13.29
CA GLU A 373 -7.90 10.97 -11.91
C GLU A 373 -6.81 11.71 -11.13
N ILE A 374 -7.17 12.81 -10.46
CA ILE A 374 -6.27 13.53 -9.56
C ILE A 374 -6.57 13.09 -8.14
N VAL A 375 -5.55 12.57 -7.45
CA VAL A 375 -5.61 12.14 -6.04
C VAL A 375 -4.67 13.03 -5.23
N VAL A 376 -5.20 13.78 -4.26
CA VAL A 376 -4.41 14.61 -3.35
C VAL A 376 -4.23 13.87 -2.02
N ILE A 377 -2.98 13.79 -1.53
CA ILE A 377 -2.58 13.11 -0.29
C ILE A 377 -1.75 14.01 0.61
#